data_f8f79ff3ffefa53765ed2354b87d8ae1
#
_entry.id   f8f79ff3ffefa53765ed2354b87d8ae1
#
_cell.length_a   1.000
_cell.length_b   1.000
_cell.length_c   1.000
_cell.angle_alpha   90.00
_cell.angle_beta   90.00
_cell.angle_gamma   90.00
#
_symmetry.space_group_name_H-M   'P 1'
#
loop_
_entity.id
_entity.type
_entity.pdbx_description
1 polymer ?
#
loop_
_entity_poly.entity_id
_entity_poly.type
_entity_poly.pdbx_seq_one_letter_code
_entity_poly.pdbx_strand_id
1 'polypeptide(L)'
;MKNKYLVVGDFKGFFPNVTRVYPLIGYTVGFNDVYTLDDLSDGSVIIVNRLLDDAGIMEFKSLIPKIVSKCEAIIFEDLGILELLKDEDIIKIFMPSHSICSKYTLNEYLKYVDIAFISPDITYEEIEDISKSVKGKIGLNVGGLLPLMYSRRKLKTNYENYYHKKITNEITENITKMHFIMSENEYGTVIYDKRIFDGRRLLNLDNISYYFMNIDLINNKDEFLKAYFNNEDIGDPIFLDQKTIYKLGGDK
;
A
#
# COMPACT_ATOMS: atom_id res chain seq x y z
N MET A 1 -10.80 -9.72 -11.46
CA MET A 1 -10.86 -8.23 -11.48
C MET A 1 -10.77 -7.72 -12.93
N LYS A 2 -11.69 -6.82 -13.31
CA LYS A 2 -11.70 -6.21 -14.66
C LYS A 2 -10.84 -4.94 -14.73
N ASN A 3 -10.74 -4.20 -13.64
CA ASN A 3 -10.13 -2.89 -13.60
C ASN A 3 -8.65 -2.98 -13.21
N LYS A 4 -7.83 -2.16 -13.83
CA LYS A 4 -6.38 -2.15 -13.59
C LYS A 4 -5.96 -1.31 -12.39
N TYR A 5 -6.76 -0.32 -11.99
CA TYR A 5 -6.43 0.56 -10.87
C TYR A 5 -7.15 0.12 -9.60
N LEU A 6 -6.39 -0.13 -8.55
CA LEU A 6 -6.82 -0.44 -7.20
C LEU A 6 -6.59 0.81 -6.33
N VAL A 7 -7.64 1.42 -5.83
CA VAL A 7 -7.56 2.73 -5.15
C VAL A 7 -8.16 2.66 -3.76
N VAL A 8 -7.35 2.98 -2.76
CA VAL A 8 -7.80 3.13 -1.36
C VAL A 8 -8.14 4.59 -1.08
N GLY A 9 -9.33 4.82 -0.55
CA GLY A 9 -9.86 6.12 -0.13
C GLY A 9 -11.34 6.27 -0.48
N ASP A 10 -12.05 7.14 0.25
CA ASP A 10 -13.46 7.43 -0.01
C ASP A 10 -13.62 8.53 -1.05
N PHE A 11 -13.81 8.15 -2.31
CA PHE A 11 -14.11 9.04 -3.44
C PHE A 11 -15.51 8.72 -3.99
N LYS A 12 -16.17 9.72 -4.58
CA LYS A 12 -17.58 9.63 -5.06
C LYS A 12 -17.67 9.58 -6.58
N GLY A 13 -16.69 10.11 -7.30
CA GLY A 13 -16.67 10.15 -8.76
C GLY A 13 -16.59 8.75 -9.37
N PHE A 14 -17.16 8.61 -10.56
CA PHE A 14 -16.97 7.42 -11.38
C PHE A 14 -15.69 7.59 -12.22
N PHE A 15 -14.75 6.68 -12.05
CA PHE A 15 -13.50 6.65 -12.79
C PHE A 15 -13.40 5.30 -13.54
N PRO A 16 -13.30 5.31 -14.87
CA PRO A 16 -13.18 4.07 -15.64
C PRO A 16 -11.94 3.26 -15.22
N ASN A 17 -12.08 1.94 -15.18
CA ASN A 17 -11.02 1.00 -14.80
C ASN A 17 -10.48 1.14 -13.36
N VAL A 18 -11.21 1.83 -12.48
CA VAL A 18 -10.89 1.93 -11.05
C VAL A 18 -11.76 0.97 -10.24
N THR A 19 -11.12 0.21 -9.36
CA THR A 19 -11.76 -0.59 -8.30
C THR A 19 -11.41 0.04 -6.97
N ARG A 20 -12.42 0.37 -6.16
CA ARG A 20 -12.20 0.80 -4.79
C ARG A 20 -11.71 -0.37 -3.94
N VAL A 21 -10.70 -0.10 -3.13
CA VAL A 21 -10.17 -1.03 -2.14
C VAL A 21 -10.59 -0.58 -0.75
N TYR A 22 -11.09 -1.50 0.05
CA TYR A 22 -11.66 -1.23 1.37
C TYR A 22 -10.72 -1.72 2.48
N PRO A 23 -10.13 -0.81 3.28
CA PRO A 23 -9.36 -1.19 4.46
C PRO A 23 -10.26 -1.88 5.50
N LEU A 24 -9.91 -3.13 5.88
CA LEU A 24 -10.72 -3.89 6.83
C LEU A 24 -10.43 -3.45 8.27
N ILE A 25 -11.46 -3.06 9.00
CA ILE A 25 -11.36 -2.65 10.41
C ILE A 25 -10.75 -3.77 11.26
N GLY A 26 -9.86 -3.41 12.19
CA GLY A 26 -9.16 -4.38 13.04
C GLY A 26 -7.92 -5.01 12.39
N TYR A 27 -7.82 -4.96 11.05
CA TYR A 27 -6.76 -5.63 10.30
C TYR A 27 -5.93 -4.67 9.43
N THR A 28 -6.09 -3.37 9.64
CA THR A 28 -5.32 -2.35 8.93
C THR A 28 -4.73 -1.31 9.87
N VAL A 29 -3.61 -0.71 9.42
CA VAL A 29 -2.93 0.43 10.06
C VAL A 29 -2.63 1.47 8.99
N GLY A 30 -2.77 2.73 9.33
CA GLY A 30 -2.39 3.82 8.42
C GLY A 30 -3.54 4.39 7.58
N PHE A 31 -4.74 3.85 7.67
CA PHE A 31 -5.92 4.33 6.96
C PHE A 31 -6.89 5.04 7.91
N ASN A 32 -7.58 6.07 7.40
CA ASN A 32 -8.66 6.77 8.11
C ASN A 32 -10.01 6.11 7.87
N ASP A 33 -10.29 5.76 6.60
CA ASP A 33 -11.56 5.16 6.20
C ASP A 33 -11.43 3.64 6.29
N VAL A 34 -12.06 3.05 7.31
CA VAL A 34 -12.05 1.61 7.56
C VAL A 34 -13.46 1.04 7.55
N TYR A 35 -13.61 -0.22 7.12
CA TYR A 35 -14.91 -0.84 6.85
C TYR A 35 -15.02 -2.20 7.54
N THR A 36 -16.22 -2.57 7.96
CA THR A 36 -16.54 -3.96 8.32
C THR A 36 -16.89 -4.75 7.07
N LEU A 37 -16.86 -6.09 7.14
CA LEU A 37 -17.33 -6.92 6.03
C LEU A 37 -18.81 -6.69 5.72
N ASP A 38 -19.61 -6.23 6.68
CA ASP A 38 -21.05 -5.98 6.48
C ASP A 38 -21.31 -4.70 5.69
N ASP A 39 -20.39 -3.75 5.72
CA ASP A 39 -20.49 -2.50 4.93
C ASP A 39 -20.19 -2.71 3.44
N LEU A 40 -19.63 -3.88 3.06
CA LEU A 40 -19.17 -4.13 1.71
C LEU A 40 -20.24 -4.80 0.85
N SER A 41 -20.20 -4.53 -0.44
CA SER A 41 -20.96 -5.28 -1.45
C SER A 41 -20.23 -6.54 -1.88
N ASP A 42 -20.96 -7.50 -2.46
CA ASP A 42 -20.35 -8.69 -3.04
C ASP A 42 -19.40 -8.31 -4.20
N GLY A 43 -18.28 -9.01 -4.27
CA GLY A 43 -17.21 -8.73 -5.23
C GLY A 43 -16.28 -7.58 -4.83
N SER A 44 -16.33 -7.11 -3.58
CA SER A 44 -15.41 -6.08 -3.08
C SER A 44 -13.95 -6.57 -3.02
N VAL A 45 -13.01 -5.62 -3.13
CA VAL A 45 -11.59 -5.84 -2.87
C VAL A 45 -11.22 -5.25 -1.53
N ILE A 46 -10.63 -6.03 -0.64
CA ILE A 46 -10.22 -5.58 0.70
C ILE A 46 -8.70 -5.50 0.83
N ILE A 47 -8.24 -4.65 1.75
CA ILE A 47 -6.82 -4.61 2.16
C ILE A 47 -6.69 -4.86 3.66
N VAL A 48 -5.69 -5.68 4.02
CA VAL A 48 -5.30 -6.06 5.38
C VAL A 48 -3.78 -5.98 5.49
N ASN A 49 -3.25 -4.87 5.97
CA ASN A 49 -1.81 -4.60 6.04
C ASN A 49 -1.23 -4.68 7.46
N ARG A 50 -2.02 -5.12 8.43
CA ARG A 50 -1.54 -5.33 9.79
C ARG A 50 -0.73 -6.63 9.86
N LEU A 51 0.45 -6.58 10.49
CA LEU A 51 1.22 -7.77 10.86
C LEU A 51 0.62 -8.36 12.13
N LEU A 52 0.16 -9.60 12.03
CA LEU A 52 -0.59 -10.28 13.08
C LEU A 52 0.33 -11.08 14.00
N ASP A 53 -0.08 -11.22 15.26
CA ASP A 53 0.43 -12.25 16.16
C ASP A 53 -0.48 -13.49 16.10
N ASP A 54 -0.12 -14.53 16.83
CA ASP A 54 -0.84 -15.80 16.79
C ASP A 54 -2.33 -15.64 17.13
N ALA A 55 -2.65 -14.76 18.09
CA ALA A 55 -4.05 -14.47 18.46
C ALA A 55 -4.79 -13.79 17.30
N GLY A 56 -4.18 -12.77 16.68
CA GLY A 56 -4.72 -12.07 15.52
C GLY A 56 -4.90 -12.99 14.30
N ILE A 57 -3.97 -13.92 14.07
CA ILE A 57 -4.10 -14.95 13.03
C ILE A 57 -5.31 -15.86 13.29
N MET A 58 -5.51 -16.29 14.53
CA MET A 58 -6.65 -17.12 14.89
C MET A 58 -7.99 -16.38 14.76
N GLU A 59 -8.02 -15.11 15.14
CA GLU A 59 -9.20 -14.25 14.93
C GLU A 59 -9.48 -14.07 13.44
N PHE A 60 -8.47 -13.74 12.64
CA PHE A 60 -8.61 -13.57 11.19
C PHE A 60 -9.10 -14.84 10.51
N LYS A 61 -8.61 -16.01 10.94
CA LYS A 61 -9.06 -17.31 10.43
C LYS A 61 -10.57 -17.48 10.51
N SER A 62 -11.20 -16.99 11.57
CA SER A 62 -12.66 -17.06 11.73
C SER A 62 -13.45 -16.24 10.71
N LEU A 63 -12.82 -15.21 10.10
CA LEU A 63 -13.43 -14.34 9.11
C LEU A 63 -13.29 -14.87 7.67
N ILE A 64 -12.38 -15.81 7.41
CA ILE A 64 -12.08 -16.30 6.06
C ILE A 64 -13.33 -16.77 5.30
N PRO A 65 -14.22 -17.59 5.88
CA PRO A 65 -15.42 -18.02 5.14
C PRO A 65 -16.28 -16.85 4.68
N LYS A 66 -16.39 -15.80 5.49
CA LYS A 66 -17.14 -14.58 5.13
C LYS A 66 -16.40 -13.73 4.10
N ILE A 67 -15.08 -13.63 4.22
CA ILE A 67 -14.24 -12.93 3.24
C ILE A 67 -14.36 -13.59 1.86
N VAL A 68 -14.17 -14.90 1.79
CA VAL A 68 -14.22 -15.66 0.52
C VAL A 68 -15.60 -15.61 -0.11
N SER A 69 -16.67 -15.63 0.69
CA SER A 69 -18.04 -15.54 0.16
C SER A 69 -18.41 -14.16 -0.37
N LYS A 70 -17.73 -13.10 0.08
CA LYS A 70 -18.14 -11.71 -0.18
C LYS A 70 -17.15 -10.93 -1.04
N CYS A 71 -15.85 -11.26 -0.96
CA CYS A 71 -14.80 -10.49 -1.62
C CYS A 71 -14.26 -11.21 -2.86
N GLU A 72 -13.98 -10.45 -3.92
CA GLU A 72 -13.31 -10.95 -5.11
C GLU A 72 -11.80 -11.11 -4.89
N ALA A 73 -11.22 -10.22 -4.10
CA ALA A 73 -9.78 -10.21 -3.86
C ALA A 73 -9.42 -9.67 -2.47
N ILE A 74 -8.26 -10.09 -1.98
CA ILE A 74 -7.66 -9.59 -0.76
C ILE A 74 -6.22 -9.16 -1.01
N ILE A 75 -5.90 -7.92 -0.60
CA ILE A 75 -4.55 -7.37 -0.57
C ILE A 75 -4.01 -7.56 0.84
N PHE A 76 -2.83 -8.15 0.97
CA PHE A 76 -2.22 -8.42 2.28
C PHE A 76 -0.71 -8.30 2.25
N GLU A 77 -0.12 -8.22 3.45
CA GLU A 77 1.32 -8.08 3.69
C GLU A 77 1.86 -9.20 4.59
N ASP A 78 1.03 -9.76 5.46
CA ASP A 78 1.40 -10.79 6.42
C ASP A 78 1.39 -12.19 5.78
N LEU A 79 2.52 -12.92 5.90
CA LEU A 79 2.63 -14.29 5.37
C LEU A 79 1.76 -15.32 6.12
N GLY A 80 1.40 -15.04 7.37
CA GLY A 80 0.43 -15.86 8.10
C GLY A 80 -0.95 -15.83 7.43
N ILE A 81 -1.33 -14.69 6.86
CA ILE A 81 -2.57 -14.57 6.06
C ILE A 81 -2.44 -15.41 4.78
N LEU A 82 -1.29 -15.40 4.11
CA LEU A 82 -1.05 -16.24 2.94
C LEU A 82 -1.27 -17.73 3.25
N GLU A 83 -0.72 -18.21 4.38
CA GLU A 83 -0.90 -19.59 4.80
C GLU A 83 -2.38 -19.95 5.03
N LEU A 84 -3.16 -19.02 5.60
CA LEU A 84 -4.59 -19.24 5.81
C LEU A 84 -5.40 -19.26 4.50
N LEU A 85 -4.95 -18.53 3.49
CA LEU A 85 -5.66 -18.36 2.21
C LEU A 85 -5.22 -19.36 1.13
N LYS A 86 -4.22 -20.20 1.38
CA LYS A 86 -3.57 -21.01 0.34
C LYS A 86 -4.54 -21.89 -0.47
N ASP A 87 -5.56 -22.46 0.22
CA ASP A 87 -6.53 -23.36 -0.37
C ASP A 87 -7.87 -22.68 -0.68
N GLU A 88 -7.97 -21.37 -0.47
CA GLU A 88 -9.20 -20.61 -0.66
C GLU A 88 -9.32 -20.05 -2.09
N ASP A 89 -10.54 -20.05 -2.62
CA ASP A 89 -10.87 -19.51 -3.95
C ASP A 89 -11.14 -17.99 -3.87
N ILE A 90 -10.08 -17.24 -3.68
CA ILE A 90 -10.07 -15.78 -3.66
C ILE A 90 -8.79 -15.28 -4.32
N ILE A 91 -8.85 -14.16 -5.03
CA ILE A 91 -7.65 -13.56 -5.64
C ILE A 91 -6.73 -13.02 -4.54
N LYS A 92 -5.54 -13.59 -4.46
CA LYS A 92 -4.49 -13.30 -3.47
C LYS A 92 -3.53 -12.24 -4.03
N ILE A 93 -3.52 -11.06 -3.42
CA ILE A 93 -2.65 -9.96 -3.82
C ILE A 93 -1.65 -9.70 -2.70
N PHE A 94 -0.39 -10.04 -2.93
CA PHE A 94 0.68 -9.77 -1.98
C PHE A 94 1.30 -8.41 -2.27
N MET A 95 1.19 -7.50 -1.30
CA MET A 95 1.68 -6.13 -1.42
C MET A 95 2.47 -5.74 -0.17
N PRO A 96 3.67 -6.29 0.01
CA PRO A 96 4.54 -5.90 1.11
C PRO A 96 5.15 -4.53 0.82
N SER A 97 5.25 -3.70 1.87
CA SER A 97 5.69 -2.31 1.73
C SER A 97 7.10 -2.17 1.15
N HIS A 98 8.05 -3.06 1.52
CA HIS A 98 9.49 -2.88 1.24
C HIS A 98 10.26 -4.15 0.84
N SER A 99 9.62 -5.30 0.64
CA SER A 99 10.37 -6.56 0.55
C SER A 99 10.61 -7.09 -0.86
N ILE A 100 9.93 -6.58 -1.89
CA ILE A 100 10.08 -7.07 -3.26
C ILE A 100 10.91 -6.09 -4.09
N CYS A 101 12.23 -6.20 -3.97
CA CYS A 101 13.22 -5.37 -4.67
C CYS A 101 14.05 -6.17 -5.70
N SER A 102 13.66 -7.40 -6.02
CA SER A 102 14.37 -8.23 -7.00
C SER A 102 13.42 -9.20 -7.72
N LYS A 103 13.81 -9.56 -8.95
CA LYS A 103 13.10 -10.58 -9.72
C LYS A 103 13.05 -11.95 -9.04
N TYR A 104 14.06 -12.27 -8.23
CA TYR A 104 14.12 -13.54 -7.51
C TYR A 104 13.05 -13.61 -6.43
N THR A 105 12.95 -12.56 -5.61
CA THR A 105 11.92 -12.44 -4.59
C THR A 105 10.52 -12.41 -5.21
N LEU A 106 10.34 -11.62 -6.27
CA LEU A 106 9.05 -11.54 -6.97
C LEU A 106 8.62 -12.89 -7.55
N ASN A 107 9.52 -13.60 -8.24
CA ASN A 107 9.22 -14.93 -8.78
C ASN A 107 8.91 -15.96 -7.70
N GLU A 108 9.52 -15.84 -6.51
CA GLU A 108 9.23 -16.76 -5.42
C GLU A 108 7.80 -16.56 -4.92
N TYR A 109 7.38 -15.31 -4.63
CA TYR A 109 6.01 -15.04 -4.18
C TYR A 109 4.94 -15.38 -5.21
N LEU A 110 5.20 -15.15 -6.49
CA LEU A 110 4.25 -15.48 -7.57
C LEU A 110 3.95 -16.98 -7.72
N LYS A 111 4.63 -17.86 -7.00
CA LYS A 111 4.26 -19.28 -6.89
C LYS A 111 3.07 -19.51 -5.98
N TYR A 112 2.76 -18.59 -5.08
CA TYR A 112 1.79 -18.75 -4.00
C TYR A 112 0.64 -17.75 -4.06
N VAL A 113 0.81 -16.67 -4.84
CA VAL A 113 -0.17 -15.59 -4.97
C VAL A 113 -0.49 -15.29 -6.42
N ASP A 114 -1.67 -14.75 -6.67
CA ASP A 114 -2.11 -14.41 -8.02
C ASP A 114 -1.44 -13.15 -8.55
N ILE A 115 -1.14 -12.20 -7.65
CA ILE A 115 -0.55 -10.89 -7.97
C ILE A 115 0.45 -10.54 -6.87
N ALA A 116 1.64 -10.06 -7.26
CA ALA A 116 2.61 -9.51 -6.31
C ALA A 116 3.05 -8.10 -6.73
N PHE A 117 3.15 -7.20 -5.75
CA PHE A 117 3.53 -5.80 -5.96
C PHE A 117 5.03 -5.60 -5.73
N ILE A 118 5.69 -4.94 -6.69
CA ILE A 118 7.08 -4.49 -6.53
C ILE A 118 7.12 -3.33 -5.54
N SER A 119 8.15 -3.28 -4.71
CA SER A 119 8.39 -2.18 -3.76
C SER A 119 8.45 -0.84 -4.47
N PRO A 120 7.77 0.21 -3.93
CA PRO A 120 7.75 1.53 -4.55
C PRO A 120 9.00 2.37 -4.27
N ASP A 121 9.91 1.90 -3.42
CA ASP A 121 11.10 2.62 -2.93
C ASP A 121 12.39 2.25 -3.67
N ILE A 122 12.27 1.73 -4.89
CA ILE A 122 13.37 1.45 -5.81
C ILE A 122 13.26 2.31 -7.07
N THR A 123 14.34 2.41 -7.84
CA THR A 123 14.39 3.27 -9.04
C THR A 123 13.54 2.75 -10.19
N TYR A 124 13.24 3.65 -11.14
CA TYR A 124 12.52 3.27 -12.35
C TYR A 124 13.23 2.15 -13.12
N GLU A 125 14.56 2.24 -13.25
CA GLU A 125 15.38 1.26 -13.96
C GLU A 125 15.33 -0.13 -13.29
N GLU A 126 15.36 -0.16 -11.96
CA GLU A 126 15.24 -1.40 -11.18
C GLU A 126 13.85 -2.03 -11.37
N ILE A 127 12.77 -1.23 -11.31
CA ILE A 127 11.41 -1.70 -11.57
C ILE A 127 11.27 -2.24 -13.00
N GLU A 128 11.83 -1.53 -13.98
CA GLU A 128 11.80 -1.94 -15.38
C GLU A 128 12.52 -3.28 -15.59
N ASP A 129 13.72 -3.45 -15.03
CA ASP A 129 14.49 -4.70 -15.12
C ASP A 129 13.75 -5.89 -14.47
N ILE A 130 13.13 -5.67 -13.31
CA ILE A 130 12.32 -6.68 -12.64
C ILE A 130 11.12 -7.06 -13.51
N SER A 131 10.38 -6.06 -14.01
CA SER A 131 9.15 -6.29 -14.78
C SER A 131 9.39 -7.06 -16.08
N LYS A 132 10.50 -6.79 -16.78
CA LYS A 132 10.90 -7.51 -18.00
C LYS A 132 11.32 -8.93 -17.74
N SER A 133 11.75 -9.25 -16.53
CA SER A 133 12.37 -10.54 -16.17
C SER A 133 11.38 -11.56 -15.59
N VAL A 134 10.13 -11.17 -15.33
CA VAL A 134 9.16 -11.99 -14.58
C VAL A 134 7.95 -12.33 -15.45
N LYS A 135 7.52 -13.58 -15.36
CA LYS A 135 6.27 -14.07 -15.99
C LYS A 135 5.23 -14.24 -14.89
N GLY A 136 4.28 -13.32 -14.81
CA GLY A 136 3.22 -13.35 -13.80
C GLY A 136 2.48 -12.02 -13.73
N LYS A 137 1.47 -11.94 -12.87
CA LYS A 137 0.73 -10.70 -12.69
C LYS A 137 1.45 -9.80 -11.69
N ILE A 138 1.99 -8.72 -12.18
CA ILE A 138 2.76 -7.74 -11.39
C ILE A 138 1.88 -6.53 -11.12
N GLY A 139 1.98 -5.99 -9.90
CA GLY A 139 1.39 -4.73 -9.50
C GLY A 139 2.44 -3.67 -9.17
N LEU A 140 2.10 -2.40 -9.37
CA LEU A 140 2.93 -1.24 -9.05
C LEU A 140 2.12 -0.17 -8.32
N ASN A 141 2.76 0.51 -7.35
CA ASN A 141 2.25 1.77 -6.84
C ASN A 141 2.47 2.86 -7.90
N VAL A 142 1.44 3.65 -8.21
CA VAL A 142 1.50 4.65 -9.27
C VAL A 142 0.99 6.02 -8.87
N GLY A 143 0.53 6.18 -7.63
CA GLY A 143 0.07 7.49 -7.14
C GLY A 143 -0.36 7.47 -5.68
N GLY A 144 -0.49 8.66 -5.12
CA GLY A 144 -0.91 8.86 -3.74
C GLY A 144 0.23 8.90 -2.75
N LEU A 145 -0.01 8.48 -1.51
CA LEU A 145 0.99 8.50 -0.45
C LEU A 145 1.71 7.16 -0.34
N LEU A 146 3.05 7.22 -0.27
CA LEU A 146 3.88 6.03 -0.08
C LEU A 146 4.21 5.82 1.41
N PRO A 147 3.97 4.62 1.96
CA PRO A 147 4.41 4.29 3.31
C PRO A 147 5.94 4.15 3.32
N LEU A 148 6.59 4.76 4.31
CA LEU A 148 8.03 4.66 4.54
C LEU A 148 8.37 3.72 5.69
N MET A 149 7.47 3.58 6.65
CA MET A 149 7.68 2.75 7.82
C MET A 149 6.33 2.31 8.42
N TYR A 150 6.29 1.06 8.84
CA TYR A 150 5.26 0.52 9.70
C TYR A 150 5.85 0.04 11.02
N SER A 151 5.19 0.35 12.13
CA SER A 151 5.52 -0.15 13.46
C SER A 151 4.28 -0.68 14.16
N ARG A 152 4.36 -1.88 14.75
CA ARG A 152 3.33 -2.42 15.65
C ARG A 152 3.21 -1.64 16.97
N ARG A 153 4.00 -0.57 17.17
CA ARG A 153 3.95 0.29 18.36
C ARG A 153 3.24 1.59 18.03
N LYS A 154 2.53 2.13 19.00
CA LYS A 154 1.91 3.45 18.95
C LYS A 154 2.98 4.51 19.20
N LEU A 155 3.72 4.87 18.16
CA LEU A 155 4.90 5.73 18.27
C LEU A 155 4.54 7.14 18.73
N LYS A 156 3.47 7.72 18.19
CA LYS A 156 2.96 9.03 18.56
C LYS A 156 2.51 9.03 20.02
N THR A 157 1.62 8.10 20.39
CA THR A 157 1.10 7.99 21.76
C THR A 157 2.24 7.79 22.76
N ASN A 158 3.21 6.94 22.45
CA ASN A 158 4.36 6.68 23.33
C ASN A 158 5.23 7.93 23.48
N TYR A 159 5.48 8.67 22.40
CA TYR A 159 6.21 9.93 22.45
C TYR A 159 5.48 10.97 23.31
N GLU A 160 4.17 11.16 23.08
CA GLU A 160 3.36 12.11 23.83
C GLU A 160 3.34 11.80 25.33
N ASN A 161 3.23 10.52 25.70
CA ASN A 161 3.23 10.06 27.08
C ASN A 161 4.59 10.29 27.75
N TYR A 162 5.69 9.99 27.04
CA TYR A 162 7.04 10.14 27.60
C TYR A 162 7.44 11.58 27.81
N TYR A 163 7.14 12.47 26.84
CA TYR A 163 7.50 13.88 26.91
C TYR A 163 6.41 14.78 27.48
N HIS A 164 5.26 14.23 27.84
CA HIS A 164 4.06 14.98 28.31
C HIS A 164 3.68 16.12 27.37
N LYS A 165 3.83 15.92 26.06
CA LYS A 165 3.62 16.92 25.02
C LYS A 165 2.83 16.34 23.86
N LYS A 166 1.70 16.98 23.52
CA LYS A 166 0.94 16.63 22.31
C LYS A 166 1.68 17.06 21.05
N ILE A 167 1.64 16.22 20.03
CA ILE A 167 2.17 16.50 18.70
C ILE A 167 1.10 16.32 17.62
N THR A 168 1.28 16.99 16.50
CA THR A 168 0.42 16.80 15.31
C THR A 168 0.75 15.46 14.62
N ASN A 169 -0.10 15.06 13.68
CA ASN A 169 0.20 13.90 12.82
C ASN A 169 1.25 14.24 11.75
N GLU A 170 1.51 15.53 11.50
CA GLU A 170 2.57 15.98 10.61
C GLU A 170 3.86 16.20 11.39
N ILE A 171 4.94 15.63 10.94
CA ILE A 171 6.27 15.79 11.52
C ILE A 171 7.25 16.28 10.47
N THR A 172 8.22 17.08 10.91
CA THR A 172 9.31 17.58 10.05
C THR A 172 10.63 17.08 10.60
N GLU A 173 11.44 16.46 9.78
CA GLU A 173 12.79 16.06 10.13
C GLU A 173 13.69 17.30 10.20
N ASN A 174 14.54 17.38 11.24
CA ASN A 174 15.26 18.62 11.56
C ASN A 174 16.45 18.91 10.63
N ILE A 175 17.05 17.89 10.03
CA ILE A 175 18.26 18.01 9.19
C ILE A 175 17.87 18.26 7.75
N THR A 176 17.11 17.34 7.16
CA THR A 176 16.72 17.38 5.74
C THR A 176 15.52 18.27 5.47
N LYS A 177 14.77 18.65 6.54
CA LYS A 177 13.49 19.38 6.46
C LYS A 177 12.40 18.62 5.70
N MET A 178 12.54 17.33 5.54
CA MET A 178 11.50 16.50 4.95
C MET A 178 10.27 16.45 5.86
N HIS A 179 9.11 16.39 5.24
CA HIS A 179 7.82 16.33 5.92
C HIS A 179 7.20 14.94 5.79
N PHE A 180 6.63 14.47 6.89
CA PHE A 180 5.99 13.15 6.97
C PHE A 180 4.61 13.27 7.59
N ILE A 181 3.76 12.29 7.26
CA ILE A 181 2.45 12.11 7.89
C ILE A 181 2.50 10.83 8.72
N MET A 182 2.13 10.93 9.98
CA MET A 182 2.04 9.81 10.91
C MET A 182 0.57 9.46 11.11
N SER A 183 0.18 8.25 10.73
CA SER A 183 -1.15 7.71 10.99
C SER A 183 -1.05 6.57 11.99
N GLU A 184 -1.76 6.70 13.10
CA GLU A 184 -1.69 5.76 14.23
C GLU A 184 -3.09 5.31 14.66
N ASN A 185 -3.23 4.02 14.88
CA ASN A 185 -4.40 3.43 15.52
C ASN A 185 -4.00 2.51 16.68
N GLU A 186 -4.91 1.70 17.19
CA GLU A 186 -4.64 0.78 18.30
C GLU A 186 -3.63 -0.33 17.96
N TYR A 187 -3.40 -0.61 16.69
CA TYR A 187 -2.55 -1.70 16.20
C TYR A 187 -1.16 -1.25 15.77
N GLY A 188 -0.91 0.05 15.71
CA GLY A 188 0.41 0.55 15.34
C GLY A 188 0.41 1.92 14.68
N THR A 189 1.55 2.23 14.07
CA THR A 189 1.81 3.52 13.40
C THR A 189 2.39 3.26 12.02
N VAL A 190 1.86 3.95 11.01
CA VAL A 190 2.48 4.07 9.69
C VAL A 190 2.97 5.51 9.51
N ILE A 191 4.17 5.66 8.97
CA ILE A 191 4.72 6.96 8.57
C ILE A 191 4.76 6.99 7.04
N TYR A 192 4.17 8.01 6.46
CA TYR A 192 4.14 8.29 5.03
C TYR A 192 5.05 9.46 4.67
N ASP A 193 5.65 9.43 3.47
CA ASP A 193 6.16 10.66 2.85
C ASP A 193 4.97 11.61 2.64
N LYS A 194 5.12 12.89 2.99
CA LYS A 194 4.05 13.88 2.79
C LYS A 194 3.92 14.31 1.33
N ARG A 195 4.98 14.10 0.54
CA ARG A 195 4.90 14.35 -0.90
C ARG A 195 3.97 13.33 -1.54
N ILE A 196 3.16 13.80 -2.47
CA ILE A 196 2.33 12.93 -3.27
C ILE A 196 3.21 12.27 -4.34
N PHE A 197 3.18 10.95 -4.39
CA PHE A 197 3.90 10.19 -5.39
C PHE A 197 3.21 10.28 -6.75
N ASP A 198 3.95 10.68 -7.77
CA ASP A 198 3.56 10.61 -9.17
C ASP A 198 4.34 9.48 -9.87
N GLY A 199 3.73 8.32 -9.92
CA GLY A 199 4.28 7.13 -10.57
C GLY A 199 3.77 6.92 -12.00
N ARG A 200 3.14 7.91 -12.66
CA ARG A 200 2.57 7.74 -14.02
C ARG A 200 3.59 7.32 -15.07
N ARG A 201 4.87 7.64 -14.88
CA ARG A 201 5.95 7.14 -15.75
C ARG A 201 5.97 5.61 -15.81
N LEU A 202 5.57 4.92 -14.74
CA LEU A 202 5.51 3.46 -14.67
C LEU A 202 4.39 2.85 -15.53
N LEU A 203 3.40 3.65 -15.96
CA LEU A 203 2.35 3.19 -16.87
C LEU A 203 2.86 2.81 -18.27
N ASN A 204 4.08 3.25 -18.62
CA ASN A 204 4.73 2.91 -19.88
C ASN A 204 5.45 1.56 -19.86
N LEU A 205 5.51 0.89 -18.70
CA LEU A 205 6.15 -0.41 -18.58
C LEU A 205 5.24 -1.52 -19.09
N ASP A 206 5.83 -2.44 -19.86
CA ASP A 206 5.15 -3.66 -20.29
C ASP A 206 4.98 -4.64 -19.11
N ASN A 207 4.06 -5.59 -19.27
CA ASN A 207 3.80 -6.69 -18.32
C ASN A 207 3.23 -6.29 -16.96
N ILE A 208 2.79 -5.04 -16.76
CA ILE A 208 2.12 -4.62 -15.54
C ILE A 208 0.62 -4.92 -15.64
N SER A 209 0.13 -5.66 -14.65
CA SER A 209 -1.26 -6.09 -14.60
C SER A 209 -2.15 -5.14 -13.81
N TYR A 210 -1.61 -4.58 -12.71
CA TYR A 210 -2.38 -3.76 -11.78
C TYR A 210 -1.57 -2.56 -11.27
N TYR A 211 -2.29 -1.49 -10.98
CA TYR A 211 -1.78 -0.24 -10.44
C TYR A 211 -2.48 0.06 -9.11
N PHE A 212 -1.74 0.49 -8.11
CA PHE A 212 -2.28 0.83 -6.80
C PHE A 212 -2.06 2.30 -6.49
N MET A 213 -3.07 2.92 -5.88
CA MET A 213 -3.00 4.30 -5.37
C MET A 213 -3.56 4.34 -3.96
N ASN A 214 -2.79 4.92 -3.03
CA ASN A 214 -3.27 5.24 -1.69
C ASN A 214 -3.58 6.72 -1.59
N ILE A 215 -4.86 7.07 -1.64
CA ILE A 215 -5.34 8.44 -1.54
C ILE A 215 -6.13 8.69 -0.26
N ASP A 216 -6.15 7.74 0.67
CA ASP A 216 -6.98 7.79 1.87
C ASP A 216 -6.74 9.04 2.72
N LEU A 217 -5.47 9.42 2.91
CA LEU A 217 -5.08 10.61 3.68
C LEU A 217 -4.98 11.89 2.83
N ILE A 218 -5.30 11.83 1.53
CA ILE A 218 -5.31 12.99 0.64
C ILE A 218 -6.63 13.75 0.82
N ASN A 219 -6.53 15.07 0.95
CA ASN A 219 -7.71 15.94 0.86
C ASN A 219 -8.22 15.96 -0.59
N ASN A 220 -9.54 16.14 -0.78
CA ASN A 220 -10.16 16.25 -2.11
C ASN A 220 -9.82 15.07 -3.06
N LYS A 221 -10.09 13.86 -2.61
CA LYS A 221 -9.77 12.60 -3.32
C LYS A 221 -10.28 12.56 -4.76
N ASP A 222 -11.49 13.08 -5.01
CA ASP A 222 -12.08 13.17 -6.35
C ASP A 222 -11.31 14.12 -7.28
N GLU A 223 -10.85 15.26 -6.76
CA GLU A 223 -10.03 16.22 -7.52
C GLU A 223 -8.66 15.62 -7.85
N PHE A 224 -8.04 14.94 -6.87
CA PHE A 224 -6.79 14.22 -7.11
C PHE A 224 -6.93 13.20 -8.23
N LEU A 225 -7.96 12.36 -8.21
CA LEU A 225 -8.19 11.35 -9.25
C LEU A 225 -8.47 11.99 -10.61
N LYS A 226 -9.22 13.10 -10.67
CA LYS A 226 -9.43 13.85 -11.91
C LYS A 226 -8.10 14.37 -12.47
N ALA A 227 -7.30 15.03 -11.63
CA ALA A 227 -5.99 15.55 -12.02
C ALA A 227 -5.05 14.43 -12.52
N TYR A 228 -5.02 13.29 -11.79
CA TYR A 228 -4.25 12.11 -12.18
C TYR A 228 -4.62 11.61 -13.58
N PHE A 229 -5.90 11.38 -13.84
CA PHE A 229 -6.37 10.83 -15.11
C PHE A 229 -6.39 11.86 -16.26
N ASN A 230 -6.44 13.16 -15.94
CA ASN A 230 -6.27 14.24 -16.90
C ASN A 230 -4.80 14.55 -17.20
N ASN A 231 -3.87 13.84 -16.58
CA ASN A 231 -2.43 14.06 -16.74
C ASN A 231 -1.95 15.45 -16.27
N GLU A 232 -2.63 16.03 -15.29
CA GLU A 232 -2.24 17.27 -14.63
C GLU A 232 -1.12 17.02 -13.61
N ASP A 233 -0.43 18.08 -13.16
CA ASP A 233 0.59 17.97 -12.12
C ASP A 233 -0.05 17.58 -10.79
N ILE A 234 0.46 16.49 -10.17
CA ILE A 234 -0.07 15.95 -8.90
C ILE A 234 0.99 15.79 -7.81
N GLY A 235 2.27 15.79 -8.15
CA GLY A 235 3.33 15.54 -7.18
C GLY A 235 4.68 15.16 -7.78
N ASP A 236 5.46 14.39 -7.03
CA ASP A 236 6.86 14.08 -7.32
C ASP A 236 7.08 12.60 -7.67
N PRO A 237 8.08 12.25 -8.53
CA PRO A 237 8.46 10.86 -8.80
C PRO A 237 9.16 10.19 -7.61
N ILE A 238 9.51 10.92 -6.57
CA ILE A 238 10.15 10.48 -5.31
C ILE A 238 11.32 9.53 -5.59
N PHE A 239 11.15 8.23 -5.30
CA PHE A 239 12.24 7.23 -5.40
C PHE A 239 12.58 6.84 -6.84
N LEU A 240 11.72 7.09 -7.81
CA LEU A 240 11.96 6.66 -9.20
C LEU A 240 13.22 7.28 -9.81
N ASP A 241 13.61 8.48 -9.37
CA ASP A 241 14.79 9.20 -9.86
C ASP A 241 15.93 9.22 -8.84
N GLN A 242 15.79 8.49 -7.71
CA GLN A 242 16.78 8.45 -6.63
C GLN A 242 17.35 7.05 -6.49
N LYS A 243 18.68 6.93 -6.44
CA LYS A 243 19.35 5.64 -6.21
C LYS A 243 18.92 5.05 -4.87
N THR A 244 18.56 3.77 -4.89
CA THR A 244 18.11 3.01 -3.71
C THR A 244 19.15 2.99 -2.60
N ILE A 245 20.46 2.94 -2.95
CA ILE A 245 21.56 2.97 -1.98
C ILE A 245 22.09 4.40 -1.87
N TYR A 246 21.80 5.02 -0.74
CA TYR A 246 22.26 6.36 -0.42
C TYR A 246 23.47 6.29 0.54
N LYS A 247 24.62 6.83 0.13
CA LYS A 247 25.79 7.00 1.02
C LYS A 247 25.66 8.32 1.75
N LEU A 248 25.42 8.26 3.06
CA LEU A 248 25.51 9.43 3.91
C LEU A 248 26.97 9.86 4.02
N GLY A 249 27.30 11.07 3.58
CA GLY A 249 28.57 11.71 3.85
C GLY A 249 29.74 11.29 2.95
N GLY A 250 29.53 10.98 1.72
CA GLY A 250 30.58 10.79 0.72
C GLY A 250 30.74 12.01 -0.15
N ASP A 251 31.85 12.66 0.02
CA ASP A 251 32.52 13.69 -0.79
C ASP A 251 31.99 15.12 -0.66
N LYS A 252 32.76 15.84 0.15
CA LYS A 252 32.97 17.29 -0.02
C LYS A 252 33.94 17.52 -1.16
#